data_df14d3da3a7ddf04b6011d9e0cc2908b
#
_entry.id   df14d3da3a7ddf04b6011d9e0cc2908b
#
_cell.length_a   1.000
_cell.length_b   1.000
_cell.length_c   1.000
_cell.angle_alpha   90.00
_cell.angle_beta   90.00
_cell.angle_gamma   90.00
#
_symmetry.space_group_name_H-M   'P 1'
#
loop_
_entity.id
_entity.type
_entity.pdbx_description
1 polymer ?
#
loop_
_entity_poly.entity_id
_entity_poly.type
_entity_poly.pdbx_seq_one_letter_code
_entity_poly.pdbx_strand_id
1 'polypeptide(L)'
;VAVRAVRGAVQLERDEAGHMDERVSELLTAVLERNGLTPDDLISIWFTATPDLHSDFPAAAARKLGIVDVPLICAQELDISGAMPRVVRVLAHVESSLPKSSVSHVYLGAAAALRKDIAQ
;
A
#
# COMPACT_ATOMS: atom_id res chain seq x y z
N VAL A 1 -17.60 -13.48 7.63
CA VAL A 1 -16.38 -12.77 7.21
C VAL A 1 -15.18 -13.70 7.23
N ALA A 2 -14.18 -13.36 6.47
CA ALA A 2 -12.93 -14.09 6.38
C ALA A 2 -11.76 -13.11 6.31
N VAL A 3 -10.55 -13.62 6.50
CA VAL A 3 -9.34 -12.84 6.31
C VAL A 3 -9.03 -12.78 4.81
N ARG A 4 -8.80 -11.58 4.31
CA ARG A 4 -8.40 -11.35 2.92
C ARG A 4 -7.13 -10.52 2.89
N ALA A 5 -6.35 -10.69 1.83
CA ALA A 5 -5.16 -9.89 1.61
C ALA A 5 -5.39 -8.95 0.42
N VAL A 6 -5.09 -7.68 0.60
CA VAL A 6 -5.19 -6.67 -0.45
C VAL A 6 -3.79 -6.15 -0.76
N ARG A 7 -3.42 -6.18 -2.02
CA ARG A 7 -2.12 -5.67 -2.49
C ARG A 7 -2.29 -4.30 -3.09
N GLY A 8 -1.25 -3.51 -2.99
CA GLY A 8 -1.23 -2.21 -3.64
C GLY A 8 0.19 -1.69 -3.83
N ALA A 9 0.32 -0.73 -4.73
CA ALA A 9 1.57 -0.05 -4.96
C ALA A 9 1.35 1.34 -5.52
N VAL A 10 2.29 2.24 -5.25
CA VAL A 10 2.33 3.57 -5.81
C VAL A 10 3.79 3.95 -6.08
N GLN A 11 4.04 4.62 -7.20
CA GLN A 11 5.35 5.20 -7.47
C GLN A 11 5.38 6.66 -7.02
N LEU A 12 6.40 7.02 -6.26
CA LEU A 12 6.67 8.42 -5.94
C LEU A 12 7.42 9.08 -7.09
N GLU A 13 7.17 10.37 -7.29
CA GLU A 13 7.86 11.16 -8.31
C GLU A 13 9.21 11.67 -7.79
N ARG A 14 9.36 11.75 -6.47
CA ARG A 14 10.57 12.20 -5.80
C ARG A 14 10.65 11.64 -4.38
N ASP A 15 11.85 11.57 -3.85
CA ASP A 15 12.10 11.14 -2.48
C ASP A 15 12.00 12.34 -1.52
N GLU A 16 10.80 12.59 -1.03
CA GLU A 16 10.49 13.72 -0.15
C GLU A 16 9.39 13.28 0.82
N ALA A 17 9.55 13.61 2.11
CA ALA A 17 8.64 13.14 3.15
C ALA A 17 7.18 13.53 2.91
N GLY A 18 6.93 14.80 2.57
CA GLY A 18 5.57 15.27 2.30
C GLY A 18 4.93 14.58 1.09
N HIS A 19 5.73 14.34 0.06
CA HIS A 19 5.27 13.63 -1.14
C HIS A 19 4.97 12.16 -0.84
N MET A 20 5.81 11.52 -0.01
CA MET A 20 5.55 10.15 0.43
C MET A 20 4.25 10.06 1.20
N ASP A 21 4.01 10.96 2.16
CA ASP A 21 2.76 10.99 2.92
C ASP A 21 1.55 11.12 1.99
N GLU A 22 1.63 12.00 1.01
CA GLU A 22 0.55 12.25 0.06
C GLU A 22 0.24 11.01 -0.78
N ARG A 23 1.26 10.40 -1.36
CA ARG A 23 1.08 9.24 -2.24
C ARG A 23 0.66 7.98 -1.48
N VAL A 24 1.23 7.74 -0.33
CA VAL A 24 0.87 6.59 0.50
C VAL A 24 -0.54 6.75 1.06
N SER A 25 -0.93 7.96 1.45
CA SER A 25 -2.31 8.24 1.89
C SER A 25 -3.32 7.97 0.77
N GLU A 26 -3.02 8.38 -0.46
CA GLU A 26 -3.87 8.07 -1.61
C GLU A 26 -4.01 6.56 -1.82
N LEU A 27 -2.90 5.82 -1.69
CA LEU A 27 -2.90 4.37 -1.85
C LEU A 27 -3.76 3.69 -0.78
N LEU A 28 -3.56 4.03 0.48
CA LEU A 28 -4.31 3.44 1.58
C LEU A 28 -5.80 3.78 1.50
N THR A 29 -6.13 5.01 1.16
CA THR A 29 -7.51 5.44 0.97
C THR A 29 -8.18 4.61 -0.13
N ALA A 30 -7.50 4.43 -1.26
CA ALA A 30 -8.02 3.63 -2.35
C ALA A 30 -8.20 2.16 -1.98
N VAL A 31 -7.25 1.60 -1.21
CA VAL A 31 -7.36 0.22 -0.71
C VAL A 31 -8.64 0.05 0.12
N LEU A 32 -8.91 0.98 1.03
CA LEU A 32 -10.09 0.92 1.87
C LEU A 32 -11.37 1.15 1.06
N GLU A 33 -11.44 2.23 0.30
CA GLU A 33 -12.64 2.60 -0.43
C GLU A 33 -13.05 1.58 -1.49
N ARG A 34 -12.09 1.10 -2.28
CA ARG A 34 -12.38 0.15 -3.36
C ARG A 34 -12.79 -1.23 -2.88
N ASN A 35 -12.54 -1.53 -1.62
CA ASN A 35 -12.93 -2.81 -1.01
C ASN A 35 -14.05 -2.66 0.03
N GLY A 36 -14.63 -1.47 0.16
CA GLY A 36 -15.70 -1.23 1.12
C GLY A 36 -15.28 -1.40 2.56
N LEU A 37 -14.03 -1.04 2.89
CA LEU A 37 -13.43 -1.24 4.19
C LEU A 37 -13.30 0.07 4.97
N THR A 38 -13.28 -0.06 6.29
CA THR A 38 -12.88 1.01 7.20
C THR A 38 -11.60 0.60 7.93
N PRO A 39 -10.92 1.52 8.62
CA PRO A 39 -9.74 1.14 9.40
C PRO A 39 -9.97 0.02 10.41
N ASP A 40 -11.20 -0.12 10.94
CA ASP A 40 -11.54 -1.19 11.88
C ASP A 40 -11.47 -2.59 11.26
N ASP A 41 -11.55 -2.69 9.95
CA ASP A 41 -11.45 -3.95 9.24
C ASP A 41 -10.01 -4.41 9.04
N LEU A 42 -9.03 -3.55 9.30
CA LEU A 42 -7.62 -3.85 9.10
C LEU A 42 -7.08 -4.71 10.23
N ILE A 43 -6.36 -5.77 9.87
CA ILE A 43 -5.67 -6.67 10.80
C ILE A 43 -4.20 -6.27 10.93
N SER A 44 -3.55 -6.08 9.79
CA SER A 44 -2.13 -5.68 9.74
C SER A 44 -1.82 -5.11 8.35
N ILE A 45 -0.77 -4.29 8.28
CA ILE A 45 -0.27 -3.79 7.00
C ILE A 45 1.25 -3.94 6.96
N TRP A 46 1.72 -4.58 5.91
CA TRP A 46 3.13 -4.60 5.55
C TRP A 46 3.37 -3.54 4.48
N PHE A 47 4.36 -2.69 4.72
CA PHE A 47 4.85 -1.74 3.72
C PHE A 47 6.22 -2.18 3.24
N THR A 48 6.48 -2.04 1.95
CA THR A 48 7.83 -2.13 1.41
C THR A 48 8.15 -0.86 0.65
N ALA A 49 9.41 -0.48 0.63
CA ALA A 49 9.89 0.67 -0.12
C ALA A 49 11.16 0.29 -0.84
N THR A 50 11.32 0.76 -2.07
CA THR A 50 12.55 0.55 -2.81
C THR A 50 13.72 1.24 -2.13
N PRO A 51 14.98 0.71 -2.30
CA PRO A 51 16.15 1.22 -1.55
C PRO A 51 16.47 2.69 -1.76
N ASP A 52 15.98 3.29 -2.82
CA ASP A 52 16.21 4.70 -3.16
C ASP A 52 15.31 5.68 -2.39
N LEU A 53 14.38 5.18 -1.58
CA LEU A 53 13.52 6.02 -0.75
C LEU A 53 14.10 6.11 0.66
N HIS A 54 14.45 7.33 1.07
CA HIS A 54 15.15 7.61 2.34
C HIS A 54 14.47 8.67 3.21
N SER A 55 13.42 9.33 2.71
CA SER A 55 12.91 10.54 3.37
C SER A 55 12.04 10.28 4.58
N ASP A 56 11.28 9.19 4.61
CA ASP A 56 10.40 8.86 5.73
C ASP A 56 9.95 7.40 5.65
N PHE A 57 9.28 6.96 6.73
CA PHE A 57 8.63 5.66 6.77
C PHE A 57 7.25 5.75 6.10
N PRO A 58 6.91 4.82 5.18
CA PRO A 58 5.54 4.77 4.64
C PRO A 58 4.45 4.66 5.71
N ALA A 59 4.73 3.94 6.80
CA ALA A 59 3.78 3.76 7.90
C ALA A 59 3.38 5.08 8.57
N ALA A 60 4.18 6.14 8.46
CA ALA A 60 3.82 7.45 9.01
C ALA A 60 2.52 7.98 8.39
N ALA A 61 2.30 7.75 7.09
CA ALA A 61 1.07 8.15 6.41
C ALA A 61 -0.15 7.42 6.97
N ALA A 62 0.00 6.14 7.29
CA ALA A 62 -1.09 5.35 7.88
C ALA A 62 -1.52 5.93 9.23
N ARG A 63 -0.55 6.28 10.07
CA ARG A 63 -0.86 6.90 11.37
C ARG A 63 -1.58 8.22 11.23
N LYS A 64 -1.21 9.03 10.24
CA LYS A 64 -1.87 10.31 9.95
C LYS A 64 -3.31 10.15 9.47
N LEU A 65 -3.64 9.02 8.85
CA LEU A 65 -5.01 8.69 8.46
C LEU A 65 -5.86 8.15 9.61
N GLY A 66 -5.30 8.03 10.81
CA GLY A 66 -6.02 7.50 11.96
C GLY A 66 -5.95 5.97 12.07
N ILE A 67 -5.08 5.32 11.34
CA ILE A 67 -4.83 3.88 11.45
C ILE A 67 -3.85 3.69 12.60
N VAL A 68 -4.38 3.58 13.83
CA VAL A 68 -3.55 3.61 15.04
C VAL A 68 -3.50 2.28 15.80
N ASP A 69 -4.56 1.46 15.70
CA ASP A 69 -4.64 0.18 16.40
C ASP A 69 -4.33 -1.03 15.52
N VAL A 70 -3.57 -0.81 14.47
CA VAL A 70 -3.24 -1.83 13.48
C VAL A 70 -1.74 -2.03 13.48
N PRO A 71 -1.24 -3.26 13.65
CA PRO A 71 0.19 -3.54 13.51
C PRO A 71 0.69 -3.17 12.11
N LEU A 72 1.74 -2.36 12.06
CA LEU A 72 2.37 -1.89 10.84
C LEU A 72 3.85 -2.25 10.86
N ILE A 73 4.39 -2.65 9.73
CA ILE A 73 5.83 -2.90 9.58
C ILE A 73 6.29 -2.41 8.21
N CYS A 74 7.51 -1.87 8.17
CA CYS A 74 8.16 -1.45 6.94
C CYS A 74 9.38 -2.32 6.69
N ALA A 75 9.58 -2.71 5.43
CA ALA A 75 10.74 -3.47 4.99
C ALA A 75 11.26 -2.90 3.68
N GLN A 76 12.51 -3.20 3.37
CA GLN A 76 13.10 -2.81 2.10
C GLN A 76 12.75 -3.81 1.01
N GLU A 77 12.36 -3.31 -0.16
CA GLU A 77 12.18 -4.13 -1.35
C GLU A 77 13.52 -4.75 -1.79
N LEU A 78 13.44 -5.90 -2.46
CA LEU A 78 14.61 -6.46 -3.11
C LEU A 78 15.19 -5.48 -4.11
N ASP A 79 16.50 -5.27 -4.02
CA ASP A 79 17.22 -4.35 -4.90
C ASP A 79 17.58 -5.05 -6.21
N ILE A 80 16.62 -5.08 -7.15
CA ILE A 80 16.78 -5.74 -8.43
C ILE A 80 17.12 -4.72 -9.50
N SER A 81 18.18 -5.00 -10.25
CA SER A 81 18.59 -4.14 -11.36
C SER A 81 17.47 -3.99 -12.39
N GLY A 82 17.15 -2.75 -12.74
CA GLY A 82 16.09 -2.45 -13.71
C GLY A 82 14.68 -2.39 -13.11
N ALA A 83 14.52 -2.63 -11.81
CA ALA A 83 13.23 -2.49 -11.15
C ALA A 83 12.78 -1.02 -11.13
N MET A 84 11.46 -0.82 -11.12
CA MET A 84 10.89 0.53 -11.07
C MET A 84 11.35 1.25 -9.79
N PRO A 85 11.89 2.49 -9.90
CA PRO A 85 12.37 3.22 -8.72
C PRO A 85 11.23 3.88 -7.96
N ARG A 86 11.53 4.26 -6.73
CA ARG A 86 10.66 5.04 -5.83
C ARG A 86 9.27 4.44 -5.67
N VAL A 87 9.21 3.13 -5.44
CA VAL A 87 7.95 2.40 -5.28
C VAL A 87 7.72 2.08 -3.81
N VAL A 88 6.51 2.34 -3.35
CA VAL A 88 5.99 1.85 -2.08
C VAL A 88 4.91 0.83 -2.37
N ARG A 89 5.00 -0.34 -1.74
CA ARG A 89 3.99 -1.39 -1.84
C ARG A 89 3.36 -1.64 -0.48
N VAL A 90 2.13 -2.12 -0.51
CA VAL A 90 1.42 -2.57 0.69
C VAL A 90 0.88 -3.98 0.48
N LEU A 91 0.86 -4.72 1.58
CA LEU A 91 0.09 -5.94 1.71
C LEU A 91 -0.73 -5.81 2.98
N ALA A 92 -2.01 -5.56 2.82
CA ALA A 92 -2.93 -5.37 3.95
C ALA A 92 -3.73 -6.66 4.17
N HIS A 93 -3.77 -7.12 5.41
CA HIS A 93 -4.66 -8.20 5.83
C HIS A 93 -5.89 -7.58 6.46
N VAL A 94 -7.06 -8.00 6.01
CA VAL A 94 -8.34 -7.39 6.39
C VAL A 94 -9.37 -8.46 6.70
N GLU A 95 -10.38 -8.10 7.48
CA GLU A 95 -11.59 -8.88 7.61
C GLU A 95 -12.59 -8.39 6.57
N SER A 96 -13.10 -9.29 5.75
CA SER A 96 -14.02 -8.92 4.67
C SER A 96 -14.96 -10.06 4.34
N SER A 97 -16.18 -9.71 3.92
CA SER A 97 -17.15 -10.67 3.38
C SER A 97 -16.96 -10.93 1.88
N LEU A 98 -16.05 -10.18 1.24
CA LEU A 98 -15.79 -10.37 -0.19
C LEU A 98 -15.14 -11.73 -0.46
N PRO A 99 -15.55 -12.44 -1.52
CA PRO A 99 -14.77 -13.57 -2.00
C PRO A 99 -13.42 -13.09 -2.54
N LYS A 100 -12.42 -13.98 -2.57
CA LYS A 100 -11.07 -13.61 -3.04
C LYS A 100 -11.08 -12.96 -4.41
N SER A 101 -11.92 -13.46 -5.30
CA SER A 101 -12.02 -12.94 -6.68
C SER A 101 -12.58 -11.52 -6.79
N SER A 102 -13.22 -11.03 -5.74
CA SER A 102 -13.84 -9.69 -5.71
C SER A 102 -12.99 -8.66 -4.99
N VAL A 103 -11.85 -9.06 -4.42
CA VAL A 103 -10.93 -8.12 -3.79
C VAL A 103 -10.26 -7.27 -4.86
N SER A 104 -10.31 -5.95 -4.68
CA SER A 104 -9.67 -5.00 -5.60
C SER A 104 -8.26 -4.68 -5.12
N HIS A 105 -7.26 -5.13 -5.86
CA HIS A 105 -5.87 -4.74 -5.62
C HIS A 105 -5.62 -3.40 -6.30
N VAL A 106 -4.84 -2.51 -5.65
CA VAL A 106 -4.75 -1.12 -6.04
C VAL A 106 -3.33 -0.75 -6.47
N TYR A 107 -3.15 -0.50 -7.75
CA TYR A 107 -1.88 -0.07 -8.33
C TYR A 107 -2.08 1.29 -8.98
N LEU A 108 -1.61 2.34 -8.32
CA LEU A 108 -1.87 3.72 -8.73
C LEU A 108 -0.81 4.25 -9.71
N GLY A 109 -1.28 5.00 -10.72
CA GLY A 109 -0.41 5.67 -11.67
C GLY A 109 0.50 4.69 -12.40
N ALA A 110 1.79 5.02 -12.50
CA ALA A 110 2.78 4.20 -13.19
C ALA A 110 2.97 2.81 -12.55
N ALA A 111 2.62 2.65 -11.27
CA ALA A 111 2.72 1.36 -10.59
C ALA A 111 1.76 0.30 -11.17
N ALA A 112 0.75 0.70 -11.92
CA ALA A 112 -0.14 -0.24 -12.61
C ALA A 112 0.62 -1.18 -13.55
N ALA A 113 1.78 -0.78 -14.05
CA ALA A 113 2.62 -1.60 -14.91
C ALA A 113 3.29 -2.78 -14.18
N LEU A 114 3.35 -2.75 -12.85
CA LEU A 114 4.00 -3.79 -12.05
C LEU A 114 3.22 -5.11 -12.04
N ARG A 115 1.91 -5.03 -12.01
CA ARG A 115 1.03 -6.20 -11.94
C ARG A 115 -0.21 -5.95 -12.80
N LYS A 116 -0.03 -6.01 -14.12
CA LYS A 116 -1.12 -5.77 -15.09
C LYS A 116 -2.26 -6.77 -14.97
N ASP A 117 -1.99 -7.97 -14.46
CA ASP A 117 -2.97 -9.03 -14.26
C ASP A 117 -3.97 -8.73 -13.14
N ILE A 118 -3.61 -7.90 -12.17
CA ILE A 118 -4.45 -7.58 -11.01
C ILE A 118 -4.60 -6.07 -10.76
N ALA A 119 -4.02 -5.22 -11.58
CA ALA A 119 -4.10 -3.76 -11.42
C ALA A 119 -5.52 -3.26 -11.67
N GLN A 120 -5.93 -2.28 -10.87
CA GLN A 120 -7.25 -1.66 -10.91
C GLN A 120 -7.16 -0.23 -11.43
#